data_d2701e7a4a362ad34df5f4660853aaff
#
_entry.id   d2701e7a4a362ad34df5f4660853aaff
#
_cell.length_a   1.000
_cell.length_b   1.000
_cell.length_c   1.000
_cell.angle_alpha   90.00
_cell.angle_beta   90.00
_cell.angle_gamma   90.00
#
_symmetry.space_group_name_H-M   'P 1'
#
loop_
_entity.id
_entity.type
_entity.pdbx_description
1 polymer ?
#
loop_
_entity_poly.entity_id
_entity_poly.type
_entity_poly.pdbx_seq_one_letter_code
_entity_poly.pdbx_strand_id
1 'polypeptide(L)'
;MGAESGRSDMASAEQVVRDFCAAASGGNPDAMRAFFSDDVVYHNIPMAPAEGIAATMELIDGFMGMFEKLEFEIHHLASDGPTVLTERTDHFTLNGKTAPLPVMGAFHVVDGKITAWRDYFDMGQVTAMLSGD
;
A
#
# COMPACT_ATOMS: atom_id res chain seq x y z
N MET A 1 -22.62 0.11 22.22
CA MET A 1 -23.46 -0.36 21.11
C MET A 1 -22.70 -1.33 20.24
N GLY A 2 -22.98 -2.61 20.45
CA GLY A 2 -22.25 -3.66 19.72
C GLY A 2 -22.39 -3.58 18.21
N ALA A 3 -23.60 -3.27 17.73
CA ALA A 3 -23.86 -3.19 16.29
C ALA A 3 -23.10 -2.04 15.63
N GLU A 4 -22.96 -0.93 16.35
CA GLU A 4 -22.20 0.21 15.85
C GLU A 4 -20.71 -0.10 15.82
N SER A 5 -20.20 -0.77 16.85
CA SER A 5 -18.80 -1.20 16.87
C SER A 5 -18.50 -2.12 15.70
N GLY A 6 -19.37 -3.12 15.42
CA GLY A 6 -19.17 -4.02 14.31
C GLY A 6 -19.16 -3.30 12.96
N ARG A 7 -20.10 -2.38 12.77
CA ARG A 7 -20.14 -1.59 11.53
C ARG A 7 -18.93 -0.66 11.42
N SER A 8 -18.55 -0.07 12.56
CA SER A 8 -17.37 0.81 12.58
C SER A 8 -16.12 0.04 12.22
N ASP A 9 -15.96 -1.21 12.70
CA ASP A 9 -14.80 -2.02 12.40
C ASP A 9 -14.72 -2.36 10.90
N MET A 10 -15.85 -2.71 10.28
CA MET A 10 -15.90 -2.99 8.86
C MET A 10 -15.64 -1.73 8.04
N ALA A 11 -16.31 -0.63 8.41
CA ALA A 11 -16.08 0.66 7.76
C ALA A 11 -14.63 1.10 7.98
N SER A 12 -14.06 0.81 9.16
CA SER A 12 -12.69 1.14 9.47
C SER A 12 -11.69 0.42 8.59
N ALA A 13 -11.94 -0.84 8.20
CA ALA A 13 -11.04 -1.58 7.32
C ALA A 13 -10.89 -0.86 5.98
N GLU A 14 -12.01 -0.49 5.35
CA GLU A 14 -11.97 0.26 4.09
C GLU A 14 -11.37 1.65 4.29
N GLN A 15 -11.75 2.33 5.36
CA GLN A 15 -11.25 3.67 5.64
C GLN A 15 -9.76 3.65 5.97
N VAL A 16 -9.30 2.63 6.72
CA VAL A 16 -7.87 2.46 7.02
C VAL A 16 -7.08 2.36 5.72
N VAL A 17 -7.56 1.56 4.75
CA VAL A 17 -6.85 1.41 3.48
C VAL A 17 -6.88 2.70 2.66
N ARG A 18 -8.01 3.42 2.61
CA ARG A 18 -8.07 4.70 1.93
C ARG A 18 -7.12 5.71 2.55
N ASP A 19 -7.11 5.79 3.87
CA ASP A 19 -6.24 6.71 4.60
C ASP A 19 -4.77 6.32 4.41
N PHE A 20 -4.48 5.02 4.39
CA PHE A 20 -3.13 4.54 4.12
C PHE A 20 -2.64 4.95 2.73
N CYS A 21 -3.47 4.78 1.71
CA CYS A 21 -3.10 5.17 0.34
C CYS A 21 -2.89 6.69 0.23
N ALA A 22 -3.67 7.47 0.97
CA ALA A 22 -3.47 8.91 1.04
C ALA A 22 -2.15 9.26 1.73
N ALA A 23 -1.81 8.56 2.82
CA ALA A 23 -0.55 8.76 3.52
C ALA A 23 0.64 8.38 2.63
N ALA A 24 0.54 7.28 1.87
CA ALA A 24 1.57 6.88 0.93
C ALA A 24 1.80 7.97 -0.13
N SER A 25 0.72 8.58 -0.59
CA SER A 25 0.79 9.66 -1.58
C SER A 25 1.42 10.93 -1.01
N GLY A 26 1.42 11.08 0.31
CA GLY A 26 2.02 12.23 0.98
C GLY A 26 3.55 12.18 1.04
N GLY A 27 4.15 11.04 0.73
CA GLY A 27 5.60 10.91 0.68
C GLY A 27 6.30 10.84 2.03
N ASN A 28 5.56 10.55 3.10
CA ASN A 28 6.12 10.46 4.45
C ASN A 28 6.06 9.00 4.95
N PRO A 29 7.20 8.28 5.00
CA PRO A 29 7.19 6.89 5.45
C PRO A 29 6.69 6.72 6.88
N ASP A 30 6.95 7.68 7.77
CA ASP A 30 6.47 7.60 9.16
C ASP A 30 4.95 7.59 9.23
N ALA A 31 4.29 8.34 8.34
CA ALA A 31 2.84 8.34 8.26
C ALA A 31 2.31 6.98 7.82
N MET A 32 3.02 6.30 6.92
CA MET A 32 2.66 4.96 6.49
C MET A 32 2.84 3.96 7.63
N ARG A 33 3.95 4.07 8.36
CA ARG A 33 4.28 3.17 9.47
C ARG A 33 3.16 3.09 10.49
N ALA A 34 2.49 4.21 10.76
CA ALA A 34 1.43 4.28 11.78
C ALA A 34 0.25 3.35 11.46
N PHE A 35 0.10 2.93 10.21
CA PHE A 35 -1.00 2.05 9.80
C PHE A 35 -0.69 0.56 9.98
N PHE A 36 0.57 0.19 10.20
CA PHE A 36 0.98 -1.21 10.22
C PHE A 36 0.99 -1.81 11.63
N SER A 37 0.65 -3.09 11.72
CA SER A 37 0.93 -3.87 12.93
C SER A 37 2.42 -4.22 13.00
N ASP A 38 2.89 -4.59 14.19
CA ASP A 38 4.31 -4.94 14.37
C ASP A 38 4.70 -6.17 13.55
N ASP A 39 3.75 -7.06 13.31
CA ASP A 39 3.98 -8.31 12.57
C ASP A 39 3.52 -8.25 11.12
N VAL A 40 3.35 -7.05 10.56
CA VAL A 40 2.89 -6.86 9.19
C VAL A 40 3.78 -7.63 8.20
N VAL A 41 3.15 -8.18 7.17
CA VAL A 41 3.86 -8.78 6.04
C VAL A 41 3.52 -7.98 4.78
N TYR A 42 4.53 -7.38 4.18
CA TYR A 42 4.39 -6.62 2.93
C TYR A 42 5.01 -7.42 1.79
N HIS A 43 4.21 -7.78 0.82
CA HIS A 43 4.64 -8.63 -0.28
C HIS A 43 4.30 -8.00 -1.62
N ASN A 44 5.31 -7.46 -2.29
CA ASN A 44 5.22 -7.17 -3.71
C ASN A 44 5.35 -8.52 -4.42
N ILE A 45 4.26 -9.00 -4.98
CA ILE A 45 4.17 -10.40 -5.42
C ILE A 45 5.32 -10.86 -6.32
N PRO A 46 5.82 -10.04 -7.27
CA PRO A 46 6.98 -10.46 -8.07
C PRO A 46 8.28 -10.64 -7.27
N MET A 47 8.33 -10.18 -6.02
CA MET A 47 9.56 -10.20 -5.20
C MET A 47 9.32 -10.95 -3.90
N ALA A 48 10.37 -11.11 -3.09
CA ALA A 48 10.26 -11.76 -1.80
C ALA A 48 9.49 -10.90 -0.81
N PRO A 49 8.73 -11.51 0.12
CA PRO A 49 7.99 -10.73 1.12
C PRO A 49 8.94 -10.14 2.18
N ALA A 50 8.53 -8.97 2.69
CA ALA A 50 9.16 -8.37 3.88
C ALA A 50 8.31 -8.74 5.08
N GLU A 51 8.90 -9.40 6.06
CA GLU A 51 8.18 -9.91 7.23
C GLU A 51 8.52 -9.06 8.45
N GLY A 52 7.50 -8.51 9.08
CA GLY A 52 7.61 -7.65 10.25
C GLY A 52 7.77 -6.19 9.90
N ILE A 53 7.53 -5.34 10.90
CA ILE A 53 7.52 -3.88 10.71
C ILE A 53 8.90 -3.34 10.31
N ALA A 54 9.97 -3.88 10.88
CA ALA A 54 11.32 -3.38 10.58
C ALA A 54 11.68 -3.64 9.11
N ALA A 55 11.48 -4.87 8.63
CA ALA A 55 11.78 -5.22 7.24
C ALA A 55 10.86 -4.46 6.28
N THR A 56 9.59 -4.32 6.64
CA THR A 56 8.62 -3.57 5.82
C THR A 56 9.03 -2.12 5.68
N MET A 57 9.40 -1.46 6.78
CA MET A 57 9.78 -0.05 6.73
C MET A 57 11.12 0.17 6.03
N GLU A 58 12.06 -0.76 6.16
CA GLU A 58 13.31 -0.70 5.41
C GLU A 58 13.05 -0.73 3.91
N LEU A 59 12.16 -1.61 3.47
CA LEU A 59 11.80 -1.69 2.06
C LEU A 59 11.09 -0.42 1.58
N ILE A 60 10.14 0.09 2.36
CA ILE A 60 9.40 1.31 2.03
C ILE A 60 10.33 2.52 1.99
N ASP A 61 11.22 2.66 2.98
CA ASP A 61 12.16 3.77 3.02
C ASP A 61 13.08 3.78 1.80
N GLY A 62 13.59 2.59 1.43
CA GLY A 62 14.43 2.47 0.24
C GLY A 62 13.68 2.81 -1.03
N PHE A 63 12.44 2.33 -1.13
CA PHE A 63 11.59 2.55 -2.29
C PHE A 63 11.24 4.05 -2.43
N MET A 64 10.76 4.66 -1.36
CA MET A 64 10.36 6.06 -1.38
C MET A 64 11.54 7.00 -1.57
N GLY A 65 12.73 6.59 -1.14
CA GLY A 65 13.95 7.35 -1.37
C GLY A 65 14.38 7.39 -2.82
N MET A 66 13.90 6.45 -3.64
CA MET A 66 14.21 6.39 -5.07
C MET A 66 13.43 7.39 -5.91
N PHE A 67 12.22 7.74 -5.49
CA PHE A 67 11.29 8.52 -6.31
C PHE A 67 11.10 9.91 -5.75
N GLU A 68 10.94 10.88 -6.65
CA GLU A 68 10.65 12.26 -6.28
C GLU A 68 9.23 12.43 -5.76
N LYS A 69 8.32 11.62 -6.29
CA LYS A 69 6.91 11.67 -5.93
C LYS A 69 6.27 10.32 -6.14
N LEU A 70 5.32 10.00 -5.29
CA LEU A 70 4.52 8.78 -5.37
C LEU A 70 3.07 9.14 -5.11
N GLU A 71 2.16 8.60 -5.93
CA GLU A 71 0.73 8.79 -5.71
C GLU A 71 0.00 7.48 -5.97
N PHE A 72 -0.78 7.03 -4.99
CA PHE A 72 -1.64 5.85 -5.11
C PHE A 72 -3.05 6.32 -5.45
N GLU A 73 -3.46 6.11 -6.69
CA GLU A 73 -4.80 6.48 -7.15
C GLU A 73 -5.70 5.25 -7.12
N ILE A 74 -6.70 5.26 -6.25
CA ILE A 74 -7.67 4.16 -6.13
C ILE A 74 -8.78 4.38 -7.15
N HIS A 75 -8.99 3.42 -8.04
CA HIS A 75 -10.10 3.42 -8.99
C HIS A 75 -11.31 2.72 -8.39
N HIS A 76 -11.09 1.56 -7.78
CA HIS A 76 -12.14 0.75 -7.16
C HIS A 76 -11.61 0.12 -5.88
N LEU A 77 -12.49 0.00 -4.90
CA LEU A 77 -12.18 -0.62 -3.64
C LEU A 77 -13.37 -1.46 -3.21
N ALA A 78 -13.11 -2.68 -2.78
CA ALA A 78 -14.13 -3.59 -2.28
C ALA A 78 -13.57 -4.31 -1.06
N SER A 79 -14.45 -4.74 -0.16
CA SER A 79 -14.02 -5.46 1.02
C SER A 79 -14.82 -6.73 1.20
N ASP A 80 -14.18 -7.71 1.81
CA ASP A 80 -14.77 -8.96 2.25
C ASP A 80 -14.29 -9.17 3.69
N GLY A 81 -15.11 -8.71 4.65
CA GLY A 81 -14.71 -8.72 6.05
C GLY A 81 -13.46 -7.89 6.27
N PRO A 82 -12.41 -8.47 6.89
CA PRO A 82 -11.17 -7.75 7.15
C PRO A 82 -10.27 -7.57 5.92
N THR A 83 -10.60 -8.22 4.81
CA THR A 83 -9.81 -8.15 3.58
C THR A 83 -10.34 -7.04 2.70
N VAL A 84 -9.45 -6.12 2.29
CA VAL A 84 -9.80 -4.99 1.42
C VAL A 84 -9.00 -5.13 0.14
N LEU A 85 -9.69 -5.06 -1.00
CA LEU A 85 -9.06 -5.14 -2.32
C LEU A 85 -9.12 -3.78 -2.99
N THR A 86 -8.03 -3.41 -3.65
CA THR A 86 -7.97 -2.14 -4.38
C THR A 86 -7.52 -2.39 -5.82
N GLU A 87 -8.14 -1.68 -6.74
CA GLU A 87 -7.62 -1.53 -8.09
C GLU A 87 -7.06 -0.11 -8.16
N ARG A 88 -5.76 0.01 -8.42
CA ARG A 88 -5.07 1.29 -8.36
C ARG A 88 -4.23 1.54 -9.60
N THR A 89 -3.89 2.81 -9.80
CA THR A 89 -2.72 3.20 -10.56
C THR A 89 -1.77 3.88 -9.60
N ASP A 90 -0.58 3.35 -9.46
CA ASP A 90 0.47 3.97 -8.65
C ASP A 90 1.33 4.80 -9.60
N HIS A 91 1.38 6.12 -9.35
CA HIS A 91 2.12 7.05 -10.18
C HIS A 91 3.47 7.34 -9.53
N PHE A 92 4.55 7.02 -10.24
CA PHE A 92 5.92 7.21 -9.74
C PHE A 92 6.60 8.29 -10.56
N THR A 93 7.19 9.28 -9.89
CA THR A 93 7.94 10.34 -10.58
C THR A 93 9.42 10.15 -10.31
N LEU A 94 10.21 10.03 -11.39
CA LEU A 94 11.65 9.84 -11.33
C LEU A 94 12.28 10.70 -12.43
N ASN A 95 13.23 11.55 -12.07
CA ASN A 95 13.92 12.44 -13.02
C ASN A 95 12.94 13.30 -13.82
N GLY A 96 11.92 13.81 -13.13
CA GLY A 96 10.89 14.68 -13.75
C GLY A 96 9.88 13.95 -14.62
N LYS A 97 9.96 12.64 -14.75
CA LYS A 97 9.01 11.85 -15.52
C LYS A 97 8.12 11.05 -14.60
N THR A 98 6.80 11.09 -14.87
CA THR A 98 5.83 10.32 -14.11
C THR A 98 5.40 9.10 -14.92
N ALA A 99 5.50 7.92 -14.32
CA ALA A 99 5.09 6.66 -14.95
C ALA A 99 3.95 6.03 -14.16
N PRO A 100 2.85 5.62 -14.84
CA PRO A 100 1.75 4.93 -14.18
C PRO A 100 2.02 3.43 -14.12
N LEU A 101 1.75 2.83 -12.96
CA LEU A 101 1.86 1.39 -12.77
C LEU A 101 0.51 0.86 -12.31
N PRO A 102 -0.16 0.00 -13.12
CA PRO A 102 -1.40 -0.65 -12.66
C PRO A 102 -1.08 -1.65 -11.55
N VAL A 103 -1.84 -1.59 -10.46
CA VAL A 103 -1.62 -2.46 -9.29
C VAL A 103 -2.96 -2.92 -8.74
N MET A 104 -3.06 -4.22 -8.45
CA MET A 104 -4.14 -4.77 -7.64
C MET A 104 -3.58 -5.06 -6.26
N GLY A 105 -4.13 -4.44 -5.23
CA GLY A 105 -3.66 -4.61 -3.86
C GLY A 105 -4.66 -5.35 -2.99
N ALA A 106 -4.15 -6.20 -2.09
CA ALA A 106 -4.95 -6.89 -1.09
C ALA A 106 -4.39 -6.55 0.29
N PHE A 107 -5.26 -6.04 1.16
CA PHE A 107 -4.90 -5.63 2.52
C PHE A 107 -5.71 -6.43 3.51
N HIS A 108 -5.10 -6.85 4.60
CA HIS A 108 -5.82 -7.47 5.71
C HIS A 108 -5.71 -6.53 6.91
N VAL A 109 -6.87 -6.14 7.46
CA VAL A 109 -6.92 -5.13 8.53
C VAL A 109 -7.52 -5.77 9.78
N VAL A 110 -6.80 -5.68 10.89
CA VAL A 110 -7.25 -6.20 12.19
C VAL A 110 -7.04 -5.10 13.23
N ASP A 111 -8.09 -4.78 13.96
CA ASP A 111 -8.07 -3.76 15.02
C ASP A 111 -7.49 -2.42 14.53
N GLY A 112 -7.88 -2.04 13.32
CA GLY A 112 -7.47 -0.76 12.73
C GLY A 112 -6.05 -0.74 12.18
N LYS A 113 -5.36 -1.88 12.15
CA LYS A 113 -3.99 -1.96 11.65
C LYS A 113 -3.90 -2.92 10.47
N ILE A 114 -3.04 -2.58 9.51
CA ILE A 114 -2.77 -3.43 8.36
C ILE A 114 -1.79 -4.52 8.81
N THR A 115 -2.23 -5.78 8.77
CA THR A 115 -1.41 -6.92 9.16
C THR A 115 -0.79 -7.61 7.97
N ALA A 116 -1.34 -7.39 6.76
CA ALA A 116 -0.80 -7.93 5.52
C ALA A 116 -1.12 -6.98 4.38
N TRP A 117 -0.20 -6.84 3.47
CA TRP A 117 -0.35 -6.00 2.27
C TRP A 117 0.34 -6.72 1.12
N ARG A 118 -0.41 -7.09 0.08
CA ARG A 118 0.12 -7.73 -1.12
C ARG A 118 -0.25 -6.89 -2.33
N ASP A 119 0.76 -6.54 -3.12
CA ASP A 119 0.54 -5.81 -4.37
C ASP A 119 0.92 -6.70 -5.55
N TYR A 120 0.01 -6.79 -6.52
CA TYR A 120 0.15 -7.58 -7.74
C TYR A 120 0.35 -6.62 -8.90
N PHE A 121 1.49 -6.73 -9.58
CA PHE A 121 1.82 -5.84 -10.69
C PHE A 121 2.81 -6.52 -11.63
N ASP A 122 3.02 -5.90 -12.79
CA ASP A 122 3.93 -6.40 -13.81
C ASP A 122 5.35 -5.88 -13.53
N MET A 123 6.25 -6.78 -13.19
CA MET A 123 7.64 -6.43 -12.90
C MET A 123 8.36 -5.84 -14.13
N GLY A 124 7.96 -6.25 -15.33
CA GLY A 124 8.51 -5.70 -16.58
C GLY A 124 8.28 -4.20 -16.69
N GLN A 125 7.10 -3.73 -16.27
CA GLN A 125 6.81 -2.30 -16.28
C GLN A 125 7.66 -1.55 -15.27
N VAL A 126 7.90 -2.13 -14.09
CA VAL A 126 8.77 -1.52 -13.08
C VAL A 126 10.20 -1.43 -13.60
N THR A 127 10.70 -2.51 -14.21
CA THR A 127 12.04 -2.54 -14.77
C THR A 127 12.22 -1.46 -15.84
N ALA A 128 11.25 -1.32 -16.74
CA ALA A 128 11.30 -0.29 -17.79
C ALA A 128 11.31 1.11 -17.18
N MET A 129 10.51 1.32 -16.14
CA MET A 129 10.44 2.61 -15.44
C MET A 129 11.78 2.98 -14.80
N LEU A 130 12.44 2.01 -14.16
CA LEU A 130 13.72 2.25 -13.47
C LEU A 130 14.88 2.40 -14.45
N SER A 131 14.79 1.83 -15.65
CA SER A 131 15.84 1.97 -16.66
C SER A 131 15.77 3.29 -17.42
N GLY A 132 14.71 4.05 -17.23
CA GLY A 132 14.54 5.35 -17.87
C GLY A 132 14.05 5.29 -19.32
N ASP A 133 13.57 4.13 -19.75
CA ASP A 133 13.10 3.95 -21.13
C ASP A 133 11.61 4.34 -21.30
#